data_d9e3230ada86cdcbd8a3963fa15cf456
#
_entry.id   d9e3230ada86cdcbd8a3963fa15cf456
#
_cell.length_a   1.000
_cell.length_b   1.000
_cell.length_c   1.000
_cell.angle_alpha   90.00
_cell.angle_beta   90.00
_cell.angle_gamma   90.00
#
_symmetry.space_group_name_H-M   'P 1'
#
loop_
_entity.id
_entity.type
_entity.pdbx_description
1 polymer ?
#
loop_
_entity_poly.entity_id
_entity_poly.type
_entity_poly.pdbx_seq_one_letter_code
_entity_poly.pdbx_strand_id
1 'polypeptide(L)'
;VFSFNGHGNSGGIVFYDNSRIYANNPSDQKSISKLTSGQINDLALAVFVNCNSGSGGSNLLSTTVNRGGDAAVGFTGEITKFQADYWTQRFWYRLNQYSTIQDAAYYAKVDTLNTYWYLGSGGIDTVTWQGPGVSNTIKPARAGS
;
A
#
# COMPACT_ATOMS: atom_id res chain seq x y z
N VAL A 1 -11.54 -1.37 -0.04
CA VAL A 1 -10.20 -0.76 0.06
C VAL A 1 -9.66 -0.94 1.47
N PHE A 2 -8.41 -1.35 1.60
CA PHE A 2 -7.65 -1.39 2.86
C PHE A 2 -6.49 -0.40 2.78
N SER A 3 -6.23 0.36 3.85
CA SER A 3 -5.08 1.26 3.94
C SER A 3 -4.47 1.20 5.34
N PHE A 4 -3.17 1.10 5.39
CA PHE A 4 -2.38 1.14 6.63
C PHE A 4 -1.22 2.12 6.47
N ASN A 5 -1.05 3.00 7.45
CA ASN A 5 0.10 3.90 7.56
C ASN A 5 0.69 3.76 8.96
N GLY A 6 1.91 3.25 9.07
CA GLY A 6 2.54 3.00 10.37
C GLY A 6 3.81 2.15 10.28
N HIS A 7 4.15 1.52 11.38
CA HIS A 7 5.33 0.66 11.45
C HIS A 7 5.07 -0.72 10.84
N GLY A 8 6.11 -1.25 10.19
CA GLY A 8 6.08 -2.57 9.60
C GLY A 8 7.33 -2.86 8.78
N ASN A 9 7.30 -4.00 8.13
CA ASN A 9 8.31 -4.44 7.16
C ASN A 9 7.64 -5.32 6.09
N SER A 10 8.43 -6.02 5.28
CA SER A 10 7.91 -6.93 4.27
C SER A 10 7.04 -8.06 4.85
N GLY A 11 7.35 -8.50 6.06
CA GLY A 11 6.69 -9.62 6.73
C GLY A 11 5.40 -9.25 7.47
N GLY A 12 5.11 -7.96 7.69
CA GLY A 12 3.88 -7.58 8.38
C GLY A 12 3.80 -6.12 8.81
N ILE A 13 2.63 -5.75 9.29
CA ILE A 13 2.33 -4.45 9.90
C ILE A 13 2.16 -4.59 11.40
N VAL A 14 2.51 -3.54 12.15
CA VAL A 14 2.48 -3.50 13.61
C VAL A 14 1.57 -2.36 14.05
N PHE A 15 0.58 -2.67 14.88
CA PHE A 15 -0.33 -1.70 15.48
C PHE A 15 0.25 -1.11 16.76
N TYR A 16 -0.34 -0.03 17.25
CA TYR A 16 0.12 0.67 18.45
C TYR A 16 0.17 -0.21 19.71
N ASP A 17 -0.74 -1.16 19.83
CA ASP A 17 -0.81 -2.14 20.93
C ASP A 17 0.15 -3.34 20.74
N ASN A 18 1.09 -3.25 19.79
CA ASN A 18 2.01 -4.31 19.36
C ASN A 18 1.33 -5.53 18.72
N SER A 19 0.03 -5.52 18.48
CA SER A 19 -0.59 -6.54 17.65
C SER A 19 -0.10 -6.44 16.21
N ARG A 20 -0.18 -7.55 15.46
CA ARG A 20 0.39 -7.64 14.11
C ARG A 20 -0.56 -8.31 13.14
N ILE A 21 -0.47 -7.91 11.86
CA ILE A 21 -0.94 -8.69 10.73
C ILE A 21 0.29 -9.09 9.91
N TYR A 22 0.44 -10.39 9.67
CA TYR A 22 1.57 -10.92 8.92
C TYR A 22 1.23 -11.06 7.43
N ALA A 23 2.23 -10.91 6.57
CA ALA A 23 2.10 -11.28 5.16
C ALA A 23 1.95 -12.80 5.04
N ASN A 24 2.92 -13.55 5.55
CA ASN A 24 2.93 -15.00 5.50
C ASN A 24 3.56 -15.58 6.78
N ASN A 25 2.74 -15.90 7.76
CA ASN A 25 3.15 -16.66 8.95
C ASN A 25 2.28 -17.91 9.05
N PRO A 26 2.82 -19.11 8.78
CA PRO A 26 2.03 -20.34 8.78
C PRO A 26 1.48 -20.71 10.16
N SER A 27 2.08 -20.20 11.23
CA SER A 27 1.68 -20.49 12.61
C SER A 27 0.69 -19.49 13.20
N ASP A 28 0.37 -18.39 12.49
CA ASP A 28 -0.50 -17.35 12.99
C ASP A 28 -1.73 -17.13 12.10
N GLN A 29 -2.93 -17.14 12.71
CA GLN A 29 -4.19 -16.90 12.02
C GLN A 29 -4.33 -15.45 11.52
N LYS A 30 -3.57 -14.50 12.09
CA LYS A 30 -3.51 -13.09 11.66
C LYS A 30 -2.57 -12.91 10.48
N SER A 31 -2.66 -13.79 9.50
CA SER A 31 -1.80 -13.81 8.32
C SER A 31 -2.62 -13.64 7.05
N ILE A 32 -2.21 -12.72 6.17
CA ILE A 32 -2.86 -12.52 4.87
C ILE A 32 -2.87 -13.82 4.07
N SER A 33 -1.78 -14.61 4.16
CA SER A 33 -1.68 -15.90 3.50
C SER A 33 -2.71 -16.94 3.95
N LYS A 34 -3.37 -16.72 5.09
CA LYS A 34 -4.44 -17.61 5.61
C LYS A 34 -5.83 -17.22 5.10
N LEU A 35 -6.01 -16.03 4.55
CA LEU A 35 -7.28 -15.62 3.99
C LEU A 35 -7.63 -16.51 2.81
N THR A 36 -8.91 -16.89 2.72
CA THR A 36 -9.45 -17.56 1.53
C THR A 36 -9.69 -16.54 0.41
N SER A 37 -9.75 -17.01 -0.84
CA SER A 37 -10.09 -16.13 -1.96
C SER A 37 -11.45 -15.45 -1.74
N GLY A 38 -12.44 -16.13 -1.17
CA GLY A 38 -13.75 -15.54 -0.86
C GLY A 38 -13.72 -14.44 0.21
N GLN A 39 -12.65 -14.35 1.01
CA GLN A 39 -12.46 -13.30 2.02
C GLN A 39 -11.74 -12.06 1.50
N ILE A 40 -11.05 -12.15 0.38
CA ILE A 40 -10.18 -11.08 -0.15
C ILE A 40 -10.49 -10.66 -1.59
N ASN A 41 -11.26 -11.42 -2.36
CA ASN A 41 -11.56 -11.14 -3.77
C ASN A 41 -12.31 -9.81 -4.01
N ASP A 42 -12.96 -9.25 -2.99
CA ASP A 42 -13.61 -7.93 -3.07
C ASP A 42 -12.66 -6.78 -2.69
N LEU A 43 -11.39 -7.09 -2.41
CA LEU A 43 -10.38 -6.09 -2.08
C LEU A 43 -9.80 -5.45 -3.35
N ALA A 44 -10.41 -4.37 -3.81
CA ALA A 44 -9.96 -3.65 -5.00
C ALA A 44 -8.57 -2.99 -4.82
N LEU A 45 -8.21 -2.59 -3.60
CA LEU A 45 -6.93 -1.93 -3.31
C LEU A 45 -6.50 -2.14 -1.87
N ALA A 46 -5.24 -2.53 -1.68
CA ALA A 46 -4.52 -2.45 -0.41
C ALA A 46 -3.35 -1.45 -0.51
N VAL A 47 -3.21 -0.57 0.46
CA VAL A 47 -2.12 0.41 0.54
C VAL A 47 -1.36 0.22 1.85
N PHE A 48 -0.10 -0.14 1.73
CA PHE A 48 0.79 -0.39 2.87
C PHE A 48 1.87 0.69 2.95
N VAL A 49 1.59 1.77 3.70
CA VAL A 49 2.53 2.87 3.93
C VAL A 49 3.39 2.52 5.14
N ASN A 50 4.30 1.58 4.95
CA ASN A 50 5.28 1.16 5.94
C ASN A 50 6.58 0.74 5.24
N CYS A 51 7.68 0.73 6.00
CA CYS A 51 9.00 0.38 5.48
C CYS A 51 9.01 -1.02 4.86
N ASN A 52 9.64 -1.15 3.70
CA ASN A 52 9.90 -2.43 3.03
C ASN A 52 8.65 -3.28 2.71
N SER A 53 7.44 -2.73 2.70
CA SER A 53 6.18 -3.48 2.51
C SER A 53 6.14 -4.31 1.22
N GLY A 54 6.81 -3.85 0.17
CA GLY A 54 6.93 -4.52 -1.13
C GLY A 54 8.27 -5.24 -1.35
N SER A 55 9.12 -5.37 -0.34
CA SER A 55 10.46 -5.96 -0.46
C SER A 55 10.45 -7.47 -0.24
N GLY A 56 11.25 -8.21 -1.02
CA GLY A 56 11.37 -9.67 -0.91
C GLY A 56 10.21 -10.44 -1.57
N GLY A 57 10.30 -11.77 -1.54
CA GLY A 57 9.41 -12.64 -2.32
C GLY A 57 8.01 -12.83 -1.73
N SER A 58 7.88 -12.94 -0.40
CA SER A 58 6.59 -13.15 0.29
C SER A 58 6.24 -11.92 1.13
N ASN A 59 6.24 -10.75 0.48
CA ASN A 59 5.94 -9.47 1.09
C ASN A 59 4.42 -9.21 1.19
N LEU A 60 4.05 -8.11 1.83
CA LEU A 60 2.64 -7.71 2.02
C LEU A 60 1.90 -7.55 0.68
N LEU A 61 2.53 -6.96 -0.34
CA LEU A 61 1.91 -6.73 -1.63
C LEU A 61 1.66 -8.03 -2.37
N SER A 62 2.73 -8.82 -2.58
CA SER A 62 2.65 -10.07 -3.33
C SER A 62 1.69 -11.06 -2.68
N THR A 63 1.70 -11.15 -1.35
CA THR A 63 0.79 -12.03 -0.62
C THR A 63 -0.67 -11.60 -0.77
N THR A 64 -0.95 -10.30 -0.68
CA THR A 64 -2.31 -9.75 -0.89
C THR A 64 -2.85 -10.08 -2.28
N VAL A 65 -2.06 -9.82 -3.31
CA VAL A 65 -2.44 -10.09 -4.71
C VAL A 65 -2.58 -11.60 -4.96
N ASN A 66 -1.66 -12.41 -4.48
CA ASN A 66 -1.72 -13.87 -4.66
C ASN A 66 -2.93 -14.51 -3.96
N ARG A 67 -3.51 -13.84 -2.97
CA ARG A 67 -4.73 -14.30 -2.29
C ARG A 67 -6.02 -13.80 -2.95
N GLY A 68 -5.93 -12.93 -3.93
CA GLY A 68 -7.07 -12.47 -4.73
C GLY A 68 -7.40 -10.99 -4.62
N GLY A 69 -6.58 -10.18 -3.92
CA GLY A 69 -6.71 -8.71 -3.98
C GLY A 69 -6.35 -8.20 -5.38
N ASP A 70 -7.10 -7.24 -5.90
CA ASP A 70 -6.91 -6.74 -7.26
C ASP A 70 -5.63 -5.91 -7.41
N ALA A 71 -5.30 -5.08 -6.43
CA ALA A 71 -4.12 -4.24 -6.43
C ALA A 71 -3.54 -4.04 -5.03
N ALA A 72 -2.23 -3.92 -4.95
CA ALA A 72 -1.52 -3.54 -3.74
C ALA A 72 -0.43 -2.52 -4.05
N VAL A 73 -0.27 -1.52 -3.17
CA VAL A 73 0.73 -0.45 -3.27
C VAL A 73 1.54 -0.40 -1.97
N GLY A 74 2.84 -0.20 -2.08
CA GLY A 74 3.74 -0.09 -0.94
C GLY A 74 5.13 0.39 -1.35
N PHE A 75 6.14 0.07 -0.55
CA PHE A 75 7.50 0.57 -0.72
C PHE A 75 8.52 -0.57 -0.59
N THR A 76 9.58 -0.54 -1.39
CA THR A 76 10.66 -1.54 -1.32
C THR A 76 11.82 -1.10 -0.41
N GLY A 77 11.77 0.11 0.14
CA GLY A 77 12.76 0.67 1.04
C GLY A 77 12.17 1.18 2.36
N GLU A 78 13.05 1.67 3.21
CA GLU A 78 12.65 2.42 4.42
C GLU A 78 12.11 3.79 4.02
N ILE A 79 11.02 4.21 4.66
CA ILE A 79 10.36 5.49 4.40
C ILE A 79 10.35 6.37 5.63
N THR A 80 10.54 7.67 5.45
CA THR A 80 10.40 8.65 6.54
C THR A 80 8.94 9.02 6.73
N LYS A 81 8.50 9.09 7.98
CA LYS A 81 7.10 9.37 8.34
C LYS A 81 6.57 10.65 7.67
N PHE A 82 7.33 11.72 7.72
CA PHE A 82 6.90 13.02 7.22
C PHE A 82 6.58 13.01 5.73
N GLN A 83 7.47 12.43 4.91
CA GLN A 83 7.29 12.32 3.47
C GLN A 83 6.23 11.25 3.12
N ALA A 84 6.14 10.18 3.90
CA ALA A 84 5.12 9.16 3.73
C ALA A 84 3.70 9.71 3.99
N ASP A 85 3.53 10.56 5.00
CA ASP A 85 2.24 11.22 5.29
C ASP A 85 1.82 12.15 4.13
N TYR A 86 2.75 12.91 3.56
CA TYR A 86 2.47 13.77 2.41
C TYR A 86 2.17 12.94 1.15
N TRP A 87 2.97 11.90 0.89
CA TRP A 87 2.71 10.97 -0.21
C TRP A 87 1.31 10.37 -0.11
N THR A 88 0.89 9.95 1.08
CA THR A 88 -0.43 9.38 1.33
C THR A 88 -1.54 10.37 0.96
N GLN A 89 -1.43 11.64 1.38
CA GLN A 89 -2.38 12.68 1.02
C GLN A 89 -2.46 12.87 -0.50
N ARG A 90 -1.30 12.93 -1.18
CA ARG A 90 -1.25 13.11 -2.64
C ARG A 90 -1.80 11.88 -3.38
N PHE A 91 -1.54 10.68 -2.88
CA PHE A 91 -2.06 9.44 -3.46
C PHE A 91 -3.59 9.42 -3.48
N TRP A 92 -4.22 9.70 -2.36
CA TRP A 92 -5.69 9.76 -2.29
C TRP A 92 -6.27 10.92 -3.11
N TYR A 93 -5.61 12.07 -3.12
CA TYR A 93 -6.00 13.18 -3.99
C TYR A 93 -6.00 12.77 -5.46
N ARG A 94 -4.93 12.11 -5.93
CA ARG A 94 -4.79 11.65 -7.32
C ARG A 94 -5.85 10.59 -7.68
N LEU A 95 -6.10 9.62 -6.81
CA LEU A 95 -7.18 8.64 -7.02
C LEU A 95 -8.54 9.32 -7.16
N ASN A 96 -8.83 10.33 -6.35
CA ASN A 96 -10.07 11.08 -6.40
C ASN A 96 -10.22 11.91 -7.71
N GLN A 97 -9.12 12.18 -8.42
CA GLN A 97 -9.12 12.80 -9.75
C GLN A 97 -9.22 11.78 -10.90
N TYR A 98 -9.68 10.57 -10.62
CA TYR A 98 -9.83 9.47 -11.59
C TYR A 98 -8.51 8.95 -12.20
N SER A 99 -7.39 9.15 -11.54
CA SER A 99 -6.14 8.46 -11.90
C SER A 99 -6.28 6.95 -11.70
N THR A 100 -5.53 6.18 -12.48
CA THR A 100 -5.33 4.77 -12.18
C THR A 100 -4.55 4.61 -10.86
N ILE A 101 -4.61 3.44 -10.24
CA ILE A 101 -3.89 3.18 -8.99
C ILE A 101 -2.38 3.39 -9.18
N GLN A 102 -1.81 2.87 -10.25
CA GLN A 102 -0.38 3.03 -10.54
C GLN A 102 0.00 4.49 -10.83
N ASP A 103 -0.83 5.23 -11.57
CA ASP A 103 -0.58 6.64 -11.85
C ASP A 103 -0.69 7.49 -10.58
N ALA A 104 -1.69 7.22 -9.74
CA ALA A 104 -1.83 7.89 -8.45
C ALA A 104 -0.61 7.68 -7.57
N ALA A 105 -0.08 6.45 -7.49
CA ALA A 105 1.11 6.13 -6.74
C ALA A 105 2.36 6.82 -7.31
N TYR A 106 2.53 6.80 -8.63
CA TYR A 106 3.64 7.43 -9.33
C TYR A 106 3.62 8.96 -9.17
N TYR A 107 2.50 9.62 -9.46
CA TYR A 107 2.42 11.08 -9.38
C TYR A 107 2.44 11.59 -7.93
N ALA A 108 1.93 10.83 -6.96
CA ALA A 108 2.12 11.16 -5.55
C ALA A 108 3.60 11.13 -5.16
N LYS A 109 4.39 10.18 -5.71
CA LYS A 109 5.86 10.17 -5.57
C LYS A 109 6.47 11.44 -6.16
N VAL A 110 6.14 11.80 -7.40
CA VAL A 110 6.66 13.00 -8.06
C VAL A 110 6.32 14.26 -7.25
N ASP A 111 5.08 14.41 -6.81
CA ASP A 111 4.64 15.53 -5.98
C ASP A 111 5.45 15.64 -4.68
N THR A 112 5.69 14.50 -4.02
CA THR A 112 6.42 14.46 -2.75
C THR A 112 7.90 14.83 -2.93
N LEU A 113 8.55 14.24 -3.92
CA LEU A 113 9.97 14.52 -4.21
C LEU A 113 10.20 15.97 -4.64
N ASN A 114 9.28 16.53 -5.42
CA ASN A 114 9.37 17.95 -5.83
C ASN A 114 9.12 18.90 -4.65
N THR A 115 8.18 18.59 -3.77
CA THR A 115 7.87 19.44 -2.60
C THR A 115 8.99 19.43 -1.58
N TYR A 116 9.60 18.25 -1.37
CA TYR A 116 10.63 18.03 -0.34
C TYR A 116 12.01 17.72 -0.92
N TRP A 117 12.34 18.29 -2.09
CA TRP A 117 13.59 18.05 -2.81
C TRP A 117 14.85 18.25 -1.95
N TYR A 118 14.79 19.15 -0.96
CA TYR A 118 15.90 19.50 -0.07
C TYR A 118 16.09 18.49 1.09
N LEU A 119 15.17 17.54 1.29
CA LEU A 119 15.25 16.51 2.34
C LEU A 119 15.74 15.15 1.80
N GLY A 120 16.01 15.05 0.50
CA GLY A 120 16.23 13.77 -0.15
C GLY A 120 14.91 12.99 -0.35
N SER A 121 15.01 11.75 -0.84
CA SER A 121 13.82 10.97 -1.19
C SER A 121 12.99 10.50 0.01
N GLY A 122 13.61 10.35 1.18
CA GLY A 122 12.96 9.75 2.37
C GLY A 122 12.35 8.38 2.10
N GLY A 123 12.89 7.66 1.10
CA GLY A 123 12.43 6.35 0.66
C GLY A 123 11.20 6.36 -0.26
N ILE A 124 10.62 7.53 -0.57
CA ILE A 124 9.43 7.65 -1.41
C ILE A 124 9.68 7.26 -2.87
N ASP A 125 10.92 7.38 -3.34
CA ASP A 125 11.37 6.89 -4.64
C ASP A 125 11.24 5.36 -4.80
N THR A 126 11.12 4.63 -3.70
CA THR A 126 10.97 3.17 -3.69
C THR A 126 9.52 2.68 -3.76
N VAL A 127 8.54 3.57 -4.02
CA VAL A 127 7.15 3.17 -4.19
C VAL A 127 7.00 2.14 -5.29
N THR A 128 6.20 1.12 -5.02
CA THR A 128 5.94 0.01 -5.95
C THR A 128 4.48 -0.43 -5.86
N TRP A 129 4.01 -1.14 -6.87
CA TRP A 129 2.65 -1.65 -6.95
C TRP A 129 2.60 -3.00 -7.66
N GLN A 130 1.60 -3.79 -7.34
CA GLN A 130 1.40 -5.13 -7.89
C GLN A 130 -0.09 -5.42 -8.08
N GLY A 131 -0.40 -6.34 -8.98
CA GLY A 131 -1.73 -6.89 -9.20
C GLY A 131 -2.39 -6.46 -10.51
N PRO A 132 -3.40 -7.22 -10.97
CA PRO A 132 -4.07 -6.96 -12.24
C PRO A 132 -4.89 -5.66 -12.24
N GLY A 133 -5.30 -5.17 -11.06
CA GLY A 133 -6.12 -3.97 -10.92
C GLY A 133 -5.36 -2.65 -10.87
N VAL A 134 -4.01 -2.64 -10.96
CA VAL A 134 -3.22 -1.40 -10.83
C VAL A 134 -3.52 -0.35 -11.90
N SER A 135 -3.98 -0.78 -13.08
CA SER A 135 -4.43 0.10 -14.16
C SER A 135 -5.91 0.52 -14.05
N ASN A 136 -6.61 0.09 -13.02
CA ASN A 136 -7.99 0.48 -12.80
C ASN A 136 -8.07 1.83 -12.06
N THR A 137 -9.18 2.54 -12.28
CA THR A 137 -9.58 3.71 -11.48
C THR A 137 -10.51 3.24 -10.36
N ILE A 138 -10.32 3.78 -9.15
CA ILE A 138 -11.28 3.60 -8.06
C ILE A 138 -12.17 4.85 -8.05
N LYS A 139 -13.44 4.66 -8.38
CA LYS A 139 -14.42 5.74 -8.27
C LYS A 139 -14.82 5.88 -6.79
N PRO A 140 -14.70 7.05 -6.18
CA PRO A 140 -15.27 7.26 -4.86
C PRO A 140 -16.79 7.00 -4.93
N ALA A 141 -17.32 6.30 -3.94
CA ALA A 141 -18.76 6.17 -3.80
C ALA A 141 -19.35 7.59 -3.70
N ARG A 142 -20.30 7.93 -4.59
CA ARG A 142 -20.99 9.22 -4.49
C ARG A 142 -21.77 9.22 -3.18
N ALA A 143 -21.50 10.20 -2.32
CA ALA A 143 -22.35 10.43 -1.16
C ALA A 143 -23.79 10.62 -1.65
N GLY A 144 -24.70 9.73 -1.26
CA GLY A 144 -26.12 9.83 -1.60
C GLY A 144 -26.61 9.07 -2.82
N SER A 145 -25.83 8.12 -3.33
CA SER A 145 -26.37 7.13 -4.28
C SER A 145 -26.94 5.91 -3.59
#